data_9ef538ed395e02fcea4b118adedd8bc5
#
_entry.id   9ef538ed395e02fcea4b118adedd8bc5
#
_cell.length_a   1.000
_cell.length_b   1.000
_cell.length_c   1.000
_cell.angle_alpha   90.00
_cell.angle_beta   90.00
_cell.angle_gamma   90.00
#
_symmetry.space_group_name_H-M   'P 1'
#
loop_
_entity.id
_entity.type
_entity.pdbx_description
1 polymer ?
#
loop_
_entity_poly.entity_id
_entity_poly.type
_entity_poly.pdbx_seq_one_letter_code
_entity_poly.pdbx_strand_id
1 'polypeptide(L)' 'MKSLSVLELSKLYDINRQTIYNHINKGILSKNSDNKIDFSEAIRVF' A
#
# COMPACT_ATOMS: atom_id res chain seq x y z
N MET A 1 10.21 11.33 -1.17
CA MET A 1 8.89 10.85 -0.79
C MET A 1 8.99 9.51 -0.10
N LYS A 2 8.10 9.24 0.80
CA LYS A 2 8.16 8.06 1.62
C LYS A 2 7.41 6.91 0.96
N SER A 3 8.01 5.73 0.94
CA SER A 3 7.39 4.52 0.43
C SER A 3 7.38 3.48 1.54
N LEU A 4 6.30 2.70 1.59
CA LEU A 4 6.12 1.68 2.60
C LEU A 4 5.91 0.32 1.94
N SER A 5 6.47 -0.72 2.54
CA SER A 5 6.17 -2.08 2.09
C SER A 5 4.75 -2.44 2.49
N VAL A 6 4.22 -3.51 1.87
CA VAL A 6 2.87 -3.98 2.18
C VAL A 6 2.75 -4.31 3.67
N LEU A 7 3.78 -4.94 4.23
CA LEU A 7 3.78 -5.31 5.64
C LEU A 7 3.74 -4.07 6.54
N GLU A 8 4.57 -3.08 6.24
CA GLU A 8 4.60 -1.85 7.01
C GLU A 8 3.26 -1.11 6.93
N LEU A 9 2.70 -1.06 5.73
CA LEU A 9 1.43 -0.39 5.51
C LEU A 9 0.29 -1.06 6.28
N SER A 10 0.28 -2.39 6.29
CA SER A 10 -0.74 -3.14 7.02
C SER A 10 -0.68 -2.86 8.51
N LYS A 11 0.51 -2.73 9.06
CA LYS A 11 0.69 -2.42 10.48
C LYS A 11 0.31 -0.98 10.80
N LEU A 12 0.66 -0.08 9.91
CA LEU A 12 0.38 1.35 10.13
C LEU A 12 -1.11 1.63 10.18
N TYR A 13 -1.87 1.02 9.29
CA TYR A 13 -3.32 1.23 9.20
C TYR A 13 -4.14 0.16 9.90
N ASP A 14 -3.47 -0.83 10.49
CA ASP A 14 -4.13 -1.95 11.18
C ASP A 14 -5.13 -2.66 10.26
N ILE A 15 -4.70 -2.98 9.07
CA ILE A 15 -5.51 -3.68 8.07
C ILE A 15 -4.82 -4.96 7.62
N ASN A 16 -5.61 -5.87 7.06
CA ASN A 16 -5.10 -7.14 6.56
C ASN A 16 -4.29 -6.89 5.29
N ARG A 17 -3.16 -7.58 5.16
CA ARG A 17 -2.31 -7.50 3.96
C ARG A 17 -3.09 -7.89 2.70
N GLN A 18 -4.01 -8.83 2.83
CA GLN A 18 -4.83 -9.24 1.70
C GLN A 18 -5.64 -8.07 1.13
N THR A 19 -6.12 -7.19 2.01
CA THR A 19 -6.84 -5.99 1.56
C THR A 19 -5.94 -5.10 0.71
N ILE A 20 -4.68 -4.95 1.09
CA ILE A 20 -3.73 -4.15 0.33
C ILE A 20 -3.46 -4.78 -1.03
N TYR A 21 -3.26 -6.10 -1.06
CA TYR A 21 -3.04 -6.81 -2.33
C TYR A 21 -4.26 -6.69 -3.24
N ASN A 22 -5.45 -6.75 -2.68
CA ASN A 22 -6.68 -6.58 -3.47
C ASN A 22 -6.75 -5.19 -4.11
N HIS A 23 -6.35 -4.16 -3.37
CA HIS A 23 -6.30 -2.81 -3.91
C HIS A 23 -5.29 -2.69 -5.04
N ILE A 24 -4.14 -3.35 -4.89
CA ILE A 24 -3.13 -3.36 -5.94
C ILE A 24 -3.64 -4.06 -7.20
N ASN A 25 -4.31 -5.19 -7.02
CA ASN A 25 -4.86 -5.96 -8.15
C ASN A 25 -5.96 -5.20 -8.89
N LYS A 26 -6.72 -4.40 -8.18
CA LYS A 26 -7.78 -3.59 -8.78
C LYS A 26 -7.27 -2.30 -9.42
N GLY A 27 -5.99 -2.00 -9.26
CA GLY A 27 -5.40 -0.80 -9.81
C GLY A 27 -5.64 0.45 -8.98
N ILE A 28 -6.16 0.30 -7.77
CA ILE A 28 -6.37 1.42 -6.85
C ILE A 28 -5.04 1.90 -6.28
N LEU A 29 -4.17 0.95 -5.96
CA LEU A 29 -2.81 1.22 -5.52
C LEU A 29 -1.82 0.66 -6.52
N SER A 30 -0.67 1.29 -6.63
CA SER A 30 0.39 0.76 -7.48
C SER A 30 1.67 0.66 -6.66
N LYS A 31 2.47 -0.37 -6.99
CA LYS A 31 3.77 -0.58 -6.36
C LYS A 31 4.85 0.04 -7.25
N ASN A 32 5.85 0.64 -6.61
CA ASN A 32 7.00 1.12 -7.35
C ASN A 32 7.98 -0.03 -7.63
N SER A 33 9.13 0.30 -8.22
CA SER A 33 10.12 -0.71 -8.61
C SER A 33 10.72 -1.46 -7.41
N ASP A 34 10.60 -0.91 -6.22
CA ASP A 34 11.09 -1.52 -4.98
C ASP A 34 10.04 -2.39 -4.29
N ASN A 35 8.91 -2.64 -4.93
CA ASN A 35 7.78 -3.36 -4.36
C ASN A 35 7.19 -2.63 -3.13
N LYS A 36 7.28 -1.32 -3.13
CA LYS A 36 6.75 -0.49 -2.05
C LYS A 36 5.65 0.40 -2.59
N ILE A 37 4.77 0.81 -1.70
CA ILE A 37 3.64 1.65 -2.05
C ILE A 37 3.96 3.08 -1.62
N ASP A 38 3.70 4.04 -2.51
CA ASP A 38 3.91 5.44 -2.23
C ASP A 38 2.96 5.86 -1.10
N PHE A 39 3.52 6.48 -0.07
CA PHE A 39 2.74 6.88 1.09
C PHE A 39 1.63 7.86 0.73
N SER A 40 1.86 8.72 -0.24
CA SER A 40 0.85 9.68 -0.67
C SER A 40 -0.36 8.98 -1.27
N GLU A 41 -0.15 7.88 -1.99
CA GLU A 41 -1.26 7.07 -2.50
C GLU A 41 -1.99 6.37 -1.38
N ALA A 42 -1.26 5.84 -0.41
CA ALA A 42 -1.85 5.15 0.73
C ALA A 42 -2.76 6.09 1.53
N ILE A 43 -2.33 7.31 1.76
CA ILE A 43 -3.13 8.31 2.47
C ILE A 43 -4.44 8.58 1.72
N ARG A 44 -4.37 8.64 0.40
CA ARG A 44 -5.54 8.92 -0.41
C ARG A 44 -6.56 7.79 -0.38
N VAL A 45 -6.08 6.55 -0.33
CA VAL A 45 -6.95 5.37 -0.38
C VAL A 45 -7.44 4.98 1.01
N PHE A 46 -6.60 5.07 1.99
CA PHE A 46 -6.91 4.68 3.37
C PHE A 46 -7.01 5.91 4.25
#